data_f45deaa4c93c4bc21582d5e7a486dad0
#
_entry.id   f45deaa4c93c4bc21582d5e7a486dad0
#
_cell.length_a   1.000
_cell.length_b   1.000
_cell.length_c   1.000
_cell.angle_alpha   90.00
_cell.angle_beta   90.00
_cell.angle_gamma   90.00
#
_symmetry.space_group_name_H-M   'P 1'
#
loop_
_entity.id
_entity.type
_entity.pdbx_description
1 polymer ?
#
loop_
_entity_poly.entity_id
_entity_poly.type
_entity_poly.pdbx_seq_one_letter_code
_entity_poly.pdbx_strand_id
1 'polypeptide(L)'
;MSKPATVFKRSTNLLLQFLAENVAVGEMLPTEQFLTTICQGSRTAIRSAIAYLSTRRLIASPADRRLLRKPIPGDYFDISELQSGAERIQQVLMERVYQRDMPPGAEFSEAELAREAGASTVSVREFLIGFSRFGLIEKKPRGGWRLCAFDRSFATELADMRRMFEMAAVEQFAHLPHGDPAYAELARLIRQHEKLAARIDTRHNAFPALDREFHTFLIGLLNNRFAQGFYDIVSFVFHYHYQWDKGEEKGRNKYAVQEHLAILRALAEHDVPKALEAMRSHLDSSRSTMLSSIGTREKLSQPAA
;
A
#
# COMPACT_ATOMS: atom_id res chain seq x y z
N MET A 1 -17.62 -7.18 3.45
CA MET A 1 -18.10 -7.54 2.09
C MET A 1 -17.27 -8.72 1.58
N SER A 2 -17.85 -9.62 0.76
CA SER A 2 -17.08 -10.75 0.20
C SER A 2 -16.01 -10.26 -0.80
N LYS A 3 -14.88 -10.97 -0.92
CA LYS A 3 -13.81 -10.67 -1.91
C LYS A 3 -14.34 -10.32 -3.32
N PRO A 4 -15.33 -11.04 -3.90
CA PRO A 4 -15.87 -10.74 -5.23
C PRO A 4 -16.52 -9.35 -5.33
N ALA A 5 -17.22 -8.90 -4.29
CA ALA A 5 -17.91 -7.60 -4.30
C ALA A 5 -16.90 -6.42 -4.28
N THR A 6 -15.81 -6.56 -3.57
CA THR A 6 -14.74 -5.53 -3.53
C THR A 6 -14.00 -5.45 -4.86
N VAL A 7 -13.66 -6.61 -5.47
CA VAL A 7 -13.03 -6.65 -6.80
C VAL A 7 -13.92 -6.00 -7.85
N PHE A 8 -15.21 -6.30 -7.86
CA PHE A 8 -16.18 -5.66 -8.75
C PHE A 8 -16.17 -4.13 -8.61
N LYS A 9 -16.25 -3.61 -7.38
CA LYS A 9 -16.28 -2.16 -7.14
C LYS A 9 -14.99 -1.46 -7.57
N ARG A 10 -13.83 -2.04 -7.25
CA ARG A 10 -12.51 -1.54 -7.71
C ARG A 10 -12.41 -1.51 -9.22
N SER A 11 -12.73 -2.63 -9.88
CA SER A 11 -12.69 -2.71 -11.35
C SER A 11 -13.67 -1.71 -11.97
N THR A 12 -14.83 -1.46 -11.35
CA THR A 12 -15.78 -0.47 -11.82
C THR A 12 -15.23 0.95 -11.71
N ASN A 13 -14.59 1.32 -10.59
CA ASN A 13 -14.01 2.64 -10.43
C ASN A 13 -12.85 2.88 -11.43
N LEU A 14 -12.01 1.87 -11.66
CA LEU A 14 -10.95 1.95 -12.69
C LEU A 14 -11.55 2.10 -14.10
N LEU A 15 -12.63 1.37 -14.39
CA LEU A 15 -13.36 1.52 -15.65
C LEU A 15 -13.95 2.93 -15.80
N LEU A 16 -14.59 3.46 -14.78
CA LEU A 16 -15.14 4.82 -14.79
C LEU A 16 -14.04 5.88 -15.02
N GLN A 17 -12.90 5.73 -14.35
CA GLN A 17 -11.76 6.62 -14.57
C GLN A 17 -11.26 6.53 -16.01
N PHE A 18 -11.06 5.33 -16.54
CA PHE A 18 -10.66 5.13 -17.94
C PHE A 18 -11.63 5.79 -18.91
N LEU A 19 -12.95 5.63 -18.71
CA LEU A 19 -13.99 6.24 -19.56
C LEU A 19 -13.98 7.77 -19.48
N ALA A 20 -13.72 8.32 -18.29
CA ALA A 20 -13.61 9.77 -18.11
C ALA A 20 -12.47 10.38 -18.94
N GLU A 21 -11.34 9.68 -18.97
CA GLU A 21 -10.10 10.19 -19.60
C GLU A 21 -9.95 9.83 -21.08
N ASN A 22 -10.41 8.63 -21.51
CA ASN A 22 -10.00 8.04 -22.79
C ASN A 22 -11.12 7.74 -23.79
N VAL A 23 -12.40 7.84 -23.43
CA VAL A 23 -13.53 7.50 -24.32
C VAL A 23 -14.45 8.70 -24.50
N ALA A 24 -14.67 9.19 -25.72
CA ALA A 24 -15.57 10.29 -25.99
C ALA A 24 -17.06 9.84 -25.91
N VAL A 25 -17.95 10.79 -25.59
CA VAL A 25 -19.39 10.52 -25.63
C VAL A 25 -19.80 10.15 -27.05
N GLY A 26 -20.56 9.06 -27.20
CA GLY A 26 -20.93 8.50 -28.47
C GLY A 26 -20.02 7.36 -28.98
N GLU A 27 -18.84 7.20 -28.40
CA GLU A 27 -17.92 6.11 -28.73
C GLU A 27 -18.27 4.80 -28.04
N MET A 28 -17.86 3.69 -28.66
CA MET A 28 -18.02 2.34 -28.10
C MET A 28 -16.92 2.05 -27.06
N LEU A 29 -17.29 1.42 -25.96
CA LEU A 29 -16.32 0.92 -25.00
C LEU A 29 -15.40 -0.12 -25.66
N PRO A 30 -14.13 -0.20 -25.24
CA PRO A 30 -13.20 -1.24 -25.65
C PRO A 30 -13.68 -2.66 -25.34
N THR A 31 -13.00 -3.65 -25.92
CA THR A 31 -13.32 -5.07 -25.72
C THR A 31 -13.17 -5.48 -24.23
N GLU A 32 -13.94 -6.49 -23.80
CA GLU A 32 -13.84 -7.02 -22.43
C GLU A 32 -12.41 -7.47 -22.11
N GLN A 33 -11.70 -8.03 -23.06
CA GLN A 33 -10.32 -8.47 -22.86
C GLN A 33 -9.39 -7.29 -22.54
N PHE A 34 -9.51 -6.21 -23.28
CA PHE A 34 -8.76 -4.99 -23.02
C PHE A 34 -9.12 -4.39 -21.64
N LEU A 35 -10.41 -4.35 -21.33
CA LEU A 35 -10.90 -3.85 -20.04
C LEU A 35 -10.45 -4.71 -18.86
N THR A 36 -10.31 -6.04 -19.01
CA THR A 36 -9.76 -6.89 -17.94
C THR A 36 -8.33 -6.49 -17.58
N THR A 37 -7.53 -6.13 -18.56
CA THR A 37 -6.15 -5.68 -18.33
C THR A 37 -6.10 -4.34 -17.60
N ILE A 38 -6.82 -3.33 -18.10
CA ILE A 38 -6.81 -1.97 -17.53
C ILE A 38 -7.43 -1.93 -16.13
N CYS A 39 -8.58 -2.62 -15.96
CA CYS A 39 -9.32 -2.58 -14.70
C CYS A 39 -8.86 -3.63 -13.69
N GLN A 40 -7.78 -4.37 -13.98
CA GLN A 40 -7.21 -5.39 -13.09
C GLN A 40 -8.25 -6.36 -12.53
N GLY A 41 -9.26 -6.71 -13.34
CA GLY A 41 -10.41 -7.49 -12.93
C GLY A 41 -10.60 -8.77 -13.75
N SER A 42 -11.31 -9.75 -13.17
CA SER A 42 -11.75 -10.92 -13.91
C SER A 42 -12.82 -10.56 -14.96
N ARG A 43 -13.01 -11.39 -15.97
CA ARG A 43 -14.09 -11.21 -16.97
C ARG A 43 -15.47 -11.06 -16.31
N THR A 44 -15.71 -11.80 -15.24
CA THR A 44 -16.96 -11.69 -14.45
C THR A 44 -17.09 -10.32 -13.80
N ALA A 45 -16.02 -9.79 -13.20
CA ALA A 45 -16.00 -8.44 -12.59
C ALA A 45 -16.28 -7.36 -13.66
N ILE A 46 -15.63 -7.47 -14.84
CA ILE A 46 -15.84 -6.53 -15.95
C ILE A 46 -17.28 -6.57 -16.48
N ARG A 47 -17.87 -7.74 -16.66
CA ARG A 47 -19.27 -7.86 -17.06
C ARG A 47 -20.22 -7.25 -16.04
N SER A 48 -19.98 -7.47 -14.75
CA SER A 48 -20.72 -6.83 -13.68
C SER A 48 -20.53 -5.30 -13.68
N ALA A 49 -19.32 -4.81 -13.96
CA ALA A 49 -19.06 -3.38 -14.12
C ALA A 49 -19.82 -2.78 -15.32
N ILE A 50 -19.82 -3.44 -16.46
CA ILE A 50 -20.61 -3.02 -17.65
C ILE A 50 -22.10 -2.99 -17.34
N ALA A 51 -22.63 -4.01 -16.63
CA ALA A 51 -24.02 -3.99 -16.19
C ALA A 51 -24.29 -2.79 -15.26
N TYR A 52 -23.40 -2.49 -14.33
CA TYR A 52 -23.49 -1.31 -13.46
C TYR A 52 -23.52 -0.01 -14.27
N LEU A 53 -22.65 0.16 -15.29
CA LEU A 53 -22.66 1.33 -16.17
C LEU A 53 -24.01 1.54 -16.83
N SER A 54 -24.69 0.44 -17.25
CA SER A 54 -26.02 0.52 -17.83
C SER A 54 -27.08 0.96 -16.80
N THR A 55 -27.03 0.45 -15.57
CA THR A 55 -27.97 0.88 -14.50
C THR A 55 -27.80 2.36 -14.14
N ARG A 56 -26.59 2.89 -14.28
CA ARG A 56 -26.24 4.31 -14.06
C ARG A 56 -26.45 5.19 -15.30
N ARG A 57 -26.94 4.62 -16.39
CA ARG A 57 -27.15 5.30 -17.69
C ARG A 57 -25.89 5.95 -18.25
N LEU A 58 -24.74 5.30 -18.02
CA LEU A 58 -23.47 5.69 -18.65
C LEU A 58 -23.35 5.07 -20.04
N ILE A 59 -23.96 3.91 -20.25
CA ILE A 59 -24.10 3.24 -21.55
C ILE A 59 -25.57 2.86 -21.78
N ALA A 60 -25.96 2.65 -23.03
CA ALA A 60 -27.33 2.33 -23.41
C ALA A 60 -27.78 0.96 -22.85
N SER A 61 -26.95 -0.07 -23.01
CA SER A 61 -27.17 -1.41 -22.49
C SER A 61 -25.85 -2.21 -22.45
N PRO A 62 -25.80 -3.37 -21.79
CA PRO A 62 -24.63 -4.25 -21.88
C PRO A 62 -24.32 -4.75 -23.29
N ALA A 63 -25.29 -4.74 -24.20
CA ALA A 63 -25.13 -5.10 -25.60
C ALA A 63 -24.71 -3.89 -26.45
N ASP A 64 -25.32 -2.73 -26.23
CA ASP A 64 -24.89 -1.45 -26.84
C ASP A 64 -24.04 -0.67 -25.82
N ARG A 65 -22.74 -0.86 -25.94
CA ARG A 65 -21.75 -0.29 -25.02
C ARG A 65 -21.29 1.11 -25.44
N ARG A 66 -22.14 1.87 -26.11
CA ARG A 66 -21.87 3.24 -26.49
C ARG A 66 -21.96 4.16 -25.27
N LEU A 67 -20.91 4.96 -25.04
CA LEU A 67 -20.87 5.91 -23.93
C LEU A 67 -21.89 7.03 -24.14
N LEU A 68 -22.86 7.17 -23.28
CA LEU A 68 -23.94 8.17 -23.35
C LEU A 68 -23.55 9.48 -22.69
N ARG A 69 -22.76 9.42 -21.62
CA ARG A 69 -22.25 10.58 -20.90
C ARG A 69 -20.95 10.24 -20.17
N LYS A 70 -20.19 11.27 -19.83
CA LYS A 70 -19.00 11.09 -18.97
C LYS A 70 -19.41 10.72 -17.54
N PRO A 71 -18.59 9.94 -16.82
CA PRO A 71 -18.75 9.71 -15.39
C PRO A 71 -18.72 10.97 -14.56
N ILE A 72 -19.53 11.02 -13.52
CA ILE A 72 -19.56 12.09 -12.51
C ILE A 72 -19.21 11.50 -11.13
N PRO A 73 -18.83 12.29 -10.12
CA PRO A 73 -18.42 11.77 -8.80
C PRO A 73 -19.42 10.78 -8.17
N GLY A 74 -20.73 10.99 -8.36
CA GLY A 74 -21.76 10.10 -7.83
C GLY A 74 -21.87 8.73 -8.53
N ASP A 75 -21.13 8.48 -9.60
CA ASP A 75 -21.08 7.18 -10.27
C ASP A 75 -20.02 6.26 -9.64
N TYR A 76 -19.07 6.82 -8.90
CA TYR A 76 -17.99 6.06 -8.28
C TYR A 76 -18.42 5.48 -6.94
N PHE A 77 -17.91 4.32 -6.64
CA PHE A 77 -18.00 3.74 -5.28
C PHE A 77 -17.03 4.47 -4.35
N ASP A 78 -17.47 4.72 -3.12
CA ASP A 78 -16.63 5.34 -2.11
C ASP A 78 -15.40 4.47 -1.76
N ILE A 79 -14.32 5.12 -1.33
CA ILE A 79 -13.06 4.44 -0.97
C ILE A 79 -13.30 3.38 0.12
N SER A 80 -14.17 3.64 1.08
CA SER A 80 -14.56 2.70 2.13
C SER A 80 -15.22 1.43 1.60
N GLU A 81 -15.89 1.51 0.45
CA GLU A 81 -16.53 0.39 -0.23
C GLU A 81 -15.55 -0.46 -1.07
N LEU A 82 -14.38 0.09 -1.38
CA LEU A 82 -13.34 -0.57 -2.16
C LEU A 82 -12.43 -1.46 -1.30
N GLN A 83 -12.51 -1.35 0.01
CA GLN A 83 -11.69 -2.12 0.94
C GLN A 83 -12.30 -3.49 1.26
N SER A 84 -11.47 -4.53 1.24
CA SER A 84 -11.81 -5.84 1.78
C SER A 84 -11.95 -5.78 3.32
N GLY A 85 -12.60 -6.78 3.92
CA GLY A 85 -12.64 -6.89 5.38
C GLY A 85 -11.24 -6.93 6.01
N ALA A 86 -10.32 -7.66 5.40
CA ALA A 86 -8.93 -7.76 5.86
C ALA A 86 -8.21 -6.40 5.80
N GLU A 87 -8.37 -5.65 4.70
CA GLU A 87 -7.78 -4.31 4.56
C GLU A 87 -8.34 -3.32 5.57
N ARG A 88 -9.65 -3.37 5.87
CA ARG A 88 -10.23 -2.53 6.91
C ARG A 88 -9.73 -2.89 8.30
N ILE A 89 -9.60 -4.20 8.60
CA ILE A 89 -9.03 -4.67 9.87
C ILE A 89 -7.59 -4.19 10.01
N GLN A 90 -6.79 -4.35 8.95
CA GLN A 90 -5.42 -3.87 8.90
C GLN A 90 -5.35 -2.36 9.11
N GLN A 91 -6.18 -1.60 8.41
CA GLN A 91 -6.21 -0.14 8.55
C GLN A 91 -6.56 0.30 9.97
N VAL A 92 -7.58 -0.28 10.60
CA VAL A 92 -7.96 0.06 11.97
C VAL A 92 -6.86 -0.30 12.95
N LEU A 93 -6.24 -1.49 12.82
CA LEU A 93 -5.10 -1.87 13.64
C LEU A 93 -3.94 -0.88 13.49
N MET A 94 -3.63 -0.49 12.24
CA MET A 94 -2.60 0.49 11.91
C MET A 94 -2.91 1.86 12.51
N GLU A 95 -4.15 2.34 12.41
CA GLU A 95 -4.56 3.64 12.96
C GLU A 95 -4.41 3.67 14.47
N ARG A 96 -4.84 2.62 15.18
CA ARG A 96 -4.63 2.50 16.65
C ARG A 96 -3.16 2.55 17.03
N VAL A 97 -2.36 1.80 16.29
CA VAL A 97 -0.92 1.83 16.46
C VAL A 97 -0.41 3.24 16.12
N TYR A 98 -0.86 3.88 15.07
CA TYR A 98 -0.47 5.21 14.59
C TYR A 98 -0.85 6.32 15.59
N GLN A 99 -1.99 6.27 16.22
CA GLN A 99 -2.46 7.27 17.19
C GLN A 99 -1.85 7.08 18.58
N ARG A 100 -0.94 6.12 18.76
CA ARG A 100 -0.33 5.71 20.03
C ARG A 100 -1.31 5.13 21.05
N ASP A 101 -2.49 4.73 20.63
CA ASP A 101 -3.48 4.08 21.46
C ASP A 101 -3.09 2.64 21.82
N MET A 102 -2.10 2.09 21.09
CA MET A 102 -1.57 0.74 21.29
C MET A 102 -0.04 0.77 21.45
N PRO A 103 0.47 1.08 22.65
CA PRO A 103 1.90 0.94 22.92
C PRO A 103 2.30 -0.56 22.92
N PRO A 104 3.59 -0.88 22.78
CA PRO A 104 4.07 -2.24 22.94
C PRO A 104 3.62 -2.83 24.28
N GLY A 105 3.15 -4.07 24.24
CA GLY A 105 2.52 -4.74 25.37
C GLY A 105 1.02 -4.43 25.53
N ALA A 106 0.46 -3.50 24.75
CA ALA A 106 -0.97 -3.22 24.78
C ALA A 106 -1.78 -4.47 24.39
N GLU A 107 -2.85 -4.68 25.14
CA GLU A 107 -3.76 -5.79 24.96
C GLU A 107 -5.03 -5.32 24.27
N PHE A 108 -5.59 -6.15 23.40
CA PHE A 108 -6.81 -5.86 22.67
C PHE A 108 -7.62 -7.12 22.37
N SER A 109 -8.90 -6.96 22.09
CA SER A 109 -9.82 -8.05 21.79
C SER A 109 -10.23 -8.11 20.32
N GLU A 110 -10.55 -9.32 19.85
CA GLU A 110 -11.12 -9.54 18.52
C GLU A 110 -12.45 -8.77 18.35
N ALA A 111 -13.25 -8.68 19.41
CA ALA A 111 -14.56 -8.02 19.37
C ALA A 111 -14.45 -6.49 19.20
N GLU A 112 -13.50 -5.85 19.88
CA GLU A 112 -13.23 -4.42 19.72
C GLU A 112 -12.78 -4.11 18.30
N LEU A 113 -11.78 -4.83 17.81
CA LEU A 113 -11.25 -4.62 16.46
C LEU A 113 -12.30 -4.90 15.37
N ALA A 114 -13.17 -5.92 15.59
CA ALA A 114 -14.27 -6.23 14.69
C ALA A 114 -15.30 -5.10 14.61
N ARG A 115 -15.67 -4.53 15.75
CA ARG A 115 -16.61 -3.41 15.83
C ARG A 115 -16.07 -2.19 15.10
N GLU A 116 -14.81 -1.84 15.30
CA GLU A 116 -14.20 -0.66 14.68
C GLU A 116 -13.96 -0.85 13.18
N ALA A 117 -13.53 -2.04 12.77
CA ALA A 117 -13.31 -2.35 11.36
C ALA A 117 -14.60 -2.64 10.56
N GLY A 118 -15.76 -2.68 11.24
CA GLY A 118 -17.00 -3.13 10.59
C GLY A 118 -16.86 -4.53 9.97
N ALA A 119 -16.17 -5.44 10.67
CA ALA A 119 -15.88 -6.79 10.23
C ALA A 119 -16.43 -7.85 11.20
N SER A 120 -16.46 -9.11 10.77
CA SER A 120 -16.82 -10.22 11.68
C SER A 120 -15.64 -10.56 12.59
N THR A 121 -15.92 -11.04 13.80
CA THR A 121 -14.89 -11.55 14.73
C THR A 121 -14.12 -12.74 14.13
N VAL A 122 -14.75 -13.52 13.26
CA VAL A 122 -14.08 -14.60 12.52
C VAL A 122 -13.05 -14.05 11.56
N SER A 123 -13.40 -13.03 10.76
CA SER A 123 -12.47 -12.39 9.83
C SER A 123 -11.31 -11.70 10.58
N VAL A 124 -11.58 -11.10 11.73
CA VAL A 124 -10.54 -10.51 12.59
C VAL A 124 -9.60 -11.60 13.11
N ARG A 125 -10.14 -12.71 13.61
CA ARG A 125 -9.33 -13.83 14.11
C ARG A 125 -8.42 -14.40 13.02
N GLU A 126 -8.95 -14.65 11.82
CA GLU A 126 -8.16 -15.13 10.68
C GLU A 126 -7.03 -14.17 10.31
N PHE A 127 -7.34 -12.88 10.26
CA PHE A 127 -6.34 -11.83 10.03
C PHE A 127 -5.26 -11.83 11.11
N LEU A 128 -5.64 -11.82 12.38
CA LEU A 128 -4.69 -11.77 13.51
C LEU A 128 -3.83 -13.05 13.60
N ILE A 129 -4.39 -14.23 13.31
CA ILE A 129 -3.62 -15.48 13.22
C ILE A 129 -2.56 -15.38 12.11
N GLY A 130 -2.94 -14.88 10.93
CA GLY A 130 -2.01 -14.64 9.83
C GLY A 130 -0.89 -13.68 10.25
N PHE A 131 -1.26 -12.60 10.92
CA PHE A 131 -0.35 -11.53 11.33
C PHE A 131 0.58 -11.92 12.49
N SER A 132 0.12 -12.79 13.41
CA SER A 132 0.91 -13.27 14.54
C SER A 132 2.12 -14.14 14.15
N ARG A 133 2.10 -14.73 12.95
CA ARG A 133 3.23 -15.54 12.43
C ARG A 133 4.53 -14.75 12.31
N PHE A 134 4.45 -13.45 12.32
CA PHE A 134 5.59 -12.54 12.19
C PHE A 134 6.07 -11.96 13.54
N GLY A 135 5.51 -12.45 14.65
CA GLY A 135 5.94 -12.04 15.98
C GLY A 135 5.52 -10.62 16.38
N LEU A 136 4.67 -9.95 15.57
CA LEU A 136 4.20 -8.57 15.83
C LEU A 136 3.09 -8.52 16.87
N ILE A 137 2.28 -9.54 16.91
CA ILE A 137 1.22 -9.75 17.89
C ILE A 137 1.27 -11.19 18.37
N GLU A 138 0.84 -11.42 19.58
CA GLU A 138 0.71 -12.76 20.14
C GLU A 138 -0.67 -12.99 20.74
N LYS A 139 -1.15 -14.22 20.64
CA LYS A 139 -2.40 -14.64 21.28
C LYS A 139 -2.14 -14.96 22.75
N LYS A 140 -2.96 -14.38 23.62
CA LYS A 140 -2.87 -14.63 25.06
C LYS A 140 -3.53 -15.97 25.44
N PRO A 141 -3.00 -16.69 26.45
CA PRO A 141 -3.59 -17.96 26.92
C PRO A 141 -5.01 -17.83 27.42
N ARG A 142 -5.35 -16.69 28.04
CA ARG A 142 -6.67 -16.39 28.61
C ARG A 142 -7.60 -15.63 27.66
N GLY A 143 -7.28 -15.61 26.37
CA GLY A 143 -8.03 -14.88 25.34
C GLY A 143 -7.50 -13.45 25.11
N GLY A 144 -7.87 -12.89 23.95
CA GLY A 144 -7.34 -11.61 23.50
C GLY A 144 -5.95 -11.72 22.84
N TRP A 145 -5.41 -10.57 22.51
CA TRP A 145 -4.16 -10.40 21.78
C TRP A 145 -3.29 -9.36 22.46
N ARG A 146 -1.99 -9.44 22.25
CA ARG A 146 -1.02 -8.47 22.74
C ARG A 146 -0.12 -8.02 21.61
N LEU A 147 0.14 -6.73 21.52
CA LEU A 147 1.12 -6.18 20.58
C LEU A 147 2.53 -6.40 21.16
N CYS A 148 3.39 -7.08 20.39
CA CYS A 148 4.76 -7.35 20.79
C CYS A 148 5.64 -6.11 20.68
N ALA A 149 6.68 -6.02 21.48
CA ALA A 149 7.73 -5.02 21.32
C ALA A 149 8.68 -5.47 20.20
N PHE A 150 9.16 -4.53 19.42
CA PHE A 150 10.34 -4.81 18.59
C PHE A 150 11.59 -4.53 19.38
N ASP A 151 12.54 -5.42 19.25
CA ASP A 151 13.90 -5.20 19.68
C ASP A 151 14.82 -4.88 18.47
N ARG A 152 16.08 -4.61 18.76
CA ARG A 152 17.08 -4.31 17.73
C ARG A 152 17.34 -5.52 16.80
N SER A 153 17.22 -6.74 17.32
CA SER A 153 17.41 -7.96 16.53
C SER A 153 16.32 -8.08 15.47
N PHE A 154 15.05 -7.97 15.89
CA PHE A 154 13.90 -7.99 14.99
C PHE A 154 14.00 -6.92 13.89
N ALA A 155 14.35 -5.67 14.28
CA ALA A 155 14.50 -4.58 13.33
C ALA A 155 15.64 -4.82 12.32
N THR A 156 16.72 -5.43 12.76
CA THR A 156 17.86 -5.81 11.91
C THR A 156 17.46 -6.89 10.91
N GLU A 157 16.85 -7.96 11.38
CA GLU A 157 16.38 -9.09 10.56
C GLU A 157 15.37 -8.62 9.51
N LEU A 158 14.45 -7.73 9.88
CA LEU A 158 13.49 -7.15 8.96
C LEU A 158 14.17 -6.29 7.89
N ALA A 159 15.15 -5.46 8.27
CA ALA A 159 15.91 -4.64 7.33
C ALA A 159 16.72 -5.50 6.35
N ASP A 160 17.28 -6.62 6.80
CA ASP A 160 18.02 -7.55 5.97
C ASP A 160 17.09 -8.23 4.94
N MET A 161 15.91 -8.68 5.35
CA MET A 161 14.90 -9.22 4.44
C MET A 161 14.41 -8.18 3.42
N ARG A 162 14.18 -6.95 3.87
CA ARG A 162 13.82 -5.84 3.00
C ARG A 162 14.88 -5.60 1.93
N ARG A 163 16.15 -5.59 2.33
CA ARG A 163 17.29 -5.46 1.40
C ARG A 163 17.30 -6.55 0.34
N MET A 164 17.09 -7.80 0.73
CA MET A 164 17.07 -8.91 -0.22
C MET A 164 15.99 -8.73 -1.30
N PHE A 165 14.78 -8.37 -0.92
CA PHE A 165 13.67 -8.22 -1.87
C PHE A 165 13.78 -6.96 -2.72
N GLU A 166 14.09 -5.82 -2.11
CA GLU A 166 14.08 -4.55 -2.84
C GLU A 166 15.29 -4.41 -3.79
N MET A 167 16.45 -4.93 -3.42
CA MET A 167 17.60 -5.00 -4.34
C MET A 167 17.29 -5.90 -5.55
N ALA A 168 16.72 -7.10 -5.31
CA ALA A 168 16.31 -7.98 -6.39
C ALA A 168 15.22 -7.36 -7.28
N ALA A 169 14.32 -6.55 -6.71
CA ALA A 169 13.29 -5.85 -7.48
C ALA A 169 13.89 -4.78 -8.42
N VAL A 170 14.89 -4.04 -7.96
CA VAL A 170 15.63 -3.07 -8.80
C VAL A 170 16.36 -3.79 -9.94
N GLU A 171 17.01 -4.90 -9.67
CA GLU A 171 17.64 -5.74 -10.70
C GLU A 171 16.62 -6.27 -11.70
N GLN A 172 15.45 -6.74 -11.23
CA GLN A 172 14.39 -7.26 -12.09
C GLN A 172 13.84 -6.19 -13.06
N PHE A 173 13.79 -4.93 -12.65
CA PHE A 173 13.35 -3.83 -13.52
C PHE A 173 14.21 -3.72 -14.78
N ALA A 174 15.51 -3.97 -14.69
CA ALA A 174 16.45 -3.93 -15.81
C ALA A 174 16.15 -4.96 -16.90
N HIS A 175 15.44 -6.04 -16.56
CA HIS A 175 15.09 -7.12 -17.46
C HIS A 175 13.68 -6.99 -18.05
N LEU A 176 12.95 -5.90 -17.74
CA LEU A 176 11.62 -5.69 -18.28
C LEU A 176 11.67 -5.38 -19.80
N PRO A 177 10.76 -5.95 -20.58
CA PRO A 177 10.69 -5.65 -22.02
C PRO A 177 10.28 -4.20 -22.25
N HIS A 178 10.71 -3.63 -23.39
CA HIS A 178 10.27 -2.31 -23.80
C HIS A 178 8.74 -2.26 -23.91
N GLY A 179 8.14 -1.22 -23.30
CA GLY A 179 6.68 -1.06 -23.30
C GLY A 179 5.96 -1.80 -22.16
N ASP A 180 6.68 -2.40 -21.21
CA ASP A 180 6.07 -2.97 -20.02
C ASP A 180 5.26 -1.89 -19.26
N PRO A 181 4.08 -2.22 -18.75
CA PRO A 181 3.26 -1.29 -17.95
C PRO A 181 4.01 -0.65 -16.76
N ALA A 182 5.05 -1.31 -16.25
CA ALA A 182 5.89 -0.79 -15.17
C ALA A 182 6.54 0.56 -15.51
N TYR A 183 6.85 0.83 -16.80
CA TYR A 183 7.40 2.14 -17.19
C TYR A 183 6.39 3.28 -17.03
N ALA A 184 5.12 3.03 -17.30
CA ALA A 184 4.07 4.02 -17.11
C ALA A 184 3.87 4.31 -15.61
N GLU A 185 3.93 3.28 -14.78
CA GLU A 185 3.83 3.37 -13.33
C GLU A 185 5.05 4.08 -12.73
N LEU A 186 6.25 3.76 -13.19
CA LEU A 186 7.49 4.47 -12.82
C LEU A 186 7.36 5.98 -13.10
N ALA A 187 6.91 6.36 -14.29
CA ALA A 187 6.72 7.76 -14.65
C ALA A 187 5.64 8.44 -13.79
N ARG A 188 4.59 7.72 -13.39
CA ARG A 188 3.56 8.22 -12.46
C ARG A 188 4.17 8.49 -11.09
N LEU A 189 4.94 7.55 -10.55
CA LEU A 189 5.60 7.68 -9.26
C LEU A 189 6.59 8.85 -9.22
N ILE A 190 7.39 9.04 -10.28
CA ILE A 190 8.30 10.20 -10.39
C ILE A 190 7.50 11.50 -10.23
N ARG A 191 6.44 11.69 -11.03
CA ARG A 191 5.62 12.91 -10.95
C ARG A 191 5.01 13.14 -9.57
N GLN A 192 4.56 12.08 -8.90
CA GLN A 192 3.98 12.20 -7.56
C GLN A 192 5.04 12.57 -6.51
N HIS A 193 6.23 11.99 -6.57
CA HIS A 193 7.34 12.33 -5.68
C HIS A 193 7.82 13.77 -5.91
N GLU A 194 7.95 14.23 -7.16
CA GLU A 194 8.30 15.61 -7.49
C GLU A 194 7.25 16.61 -6.97
N LYS A 195 5.96 16.30 -7.16
CA LYS A 195 4.87 17.12 -6.63
C LYS A 195 4.89 17.19 -5.10
N LEU A 196 5.20 16.09 -4.42
CA LEU A 196 5.32 16.07 -2.96
C LEU A 196 6.59 16.79 -2.51
N ALA A 197 7.73 16.56 -3.15
CA ALA A 197 9.00 17.22 -2.85
C ALA A 197 8.88 18.76 -2.88
N ALA A 198 8.19 19.30 -3.89
CA ALA A 198 7.93 20.74 -4.01
C ALA A 198 7.05 21.31 -2.88
N ARG A 199 6.34 20.48 -2.12
CA ARG A 199 5.42 20.88 -1.05
C ARG A 199 5.69 20.17 0.27
N ILE A 200 6.85 19.54 0.42
CA ILE A 200 7.13 18.65 1.55
C ILE A 200 7.07 19.38 2.89
N ASP A 201 7.43 20.66 2.93
CA ASP A 201 7.41 21.46 4.16
C ASP A 201 6.01 21.61 4.76
N THR A 202 4.97 21.56 3.93
CA THR A 202 3.56 21.68 4.34
C THR A 202 2.76 20.41 4.19
N ARG A 203 3.29 19.41 3.46
CA ARG A 203 2.58 18.17 3.11
C ARG A 203 3.36 16.90 3.44
N HIS A 204 4.33 16.95 4.37
CA HIS A 204 5.14 15.81 4.76
C HIS A 204 4.28 14.61 5.23
N ASN A 205 3.11 14.83 5.79
CA ASN A 205 2.15 13.82 6.20
C ASN A 205 1.55 13.00 5.05
N ALA A 206 1.72 13.43 3.79
CA ALA A 206 1.32 12.65 2.62
C ALA A 206 2.38 11.62 2.20
N PHE A 207 3.61 11.73 2.71
CA PHE A 207 4.70 10.83 2.36
C PHE A 207 4.45 9.36 2.68
N PRO A 208 3.91 8.95 3.85
CA PRO A 208 3.72 7.54 4.16
C PRO A 208 2.85 6.77 3.15
N ALA A 209 1.87 7.43 2.53
CA ALA A 209 1.07 6.80 1.48
C ALA A 209 1.88 6.59 0.19
N LEU A 210 2.66 7.60 -0.19
CA LEU A 210 3.52 7.56 -1.38
C LEU A 210 4.70 6.59 -1.21
N ASP A 211 5.27 6.51 -0.01
CA ASP A 211 6.27 5.52 0.40
C ASP A 211 5.76 4.10 0.19
N ARG A 212 4.55 3.81 0.66
CA ARG A 212 3.91 2.52 0.44
C ARG A 212 3.72 2.22 -1.05
N GLU A 213 3.26 3.18 -1.85
CA GLU A 213 3.08 2.99 -3.29
C GLU A 213 4.42 2.67 -3.99
N PHE A 214 5.49 3.39 -3.64
CA PHE A 214 6.83 3.19 -4.19
C PHE A 214 7.34 1.77 -3.91
N HIS A 215 7.32 1.34 -2.66
CA HIS A 215 7.81 0.02 -2.30
C HIS A 215 6.91 -1.12 -2.81
N THR A 216 5.59 -0.91 -2.82
CA THR A 216 4.65 -1.88 -3.41
C THR A 216 4.91 -2.05 -4.91
N PHE A 217 5.20 -0.98 -5.62
CA PHE A 217 5.60 -1.04 -7.03
C PHE A 217 6.85 -1.89 -7.21
N LEU A 218 7.91 -1.63 -6.45
CA LEU A 218 9.16 -2.40 -6.56
C LEU A 218 8.94 -3.89 -6.27
N ILE A 219 8.29 -4.22 -5.15
CA ILE A 219 8.03 -5.62 -4.79
C ILE A 219 7.13 -6.31 -5.82
N GLY A 220 6.21 -5.57 -6.44
CA GLY A 220 5.37 -6.05 -7.53
C GLY A 220 6.16 -6.57 -8.74
N LEU A 221 7.33 -5.97 -9.03
CA LEU A 221 8.21 -6.38 -10.14
C LEU A 221 8.73 -7.81 -10.00
N LEU A 222 8.87 -8.29 -8.77
CA LEU A 222 9.32 -9.68 -8.51
C LEU A 222 8.29 -10.72 -8.94
N ASN A 223 7.04 -10.34 -9.15
CA ASN A 223 5.93 -11.24 -9.43
C ASN A 223 5.89 -12.47 -8.49
N ASN A 224 6.24 -12.26 -7.22
CA ASN A 224 6.38 -13.27 -6.20
C ASN A 224 5.39 -13.00 -5.05
N ARG A 225 4.39 -13.90 -4.91
CA ARG A 225 3.33 -13.77 -3.88
C ARG A 225 3.86 -13.79 -2.45
N PHE A 226 4.99 -14.45 -2.20
CA PHE A 226 5.59 -14.51 -0.86
C PHE A 226 6.28 -13.19 -0.52
N ALA A 227 7.00 -12.59 -1.48
CA ALA A 227 7.59 -11.28 -1.33
C ALA A 227 6.51 -10.20 -1.09
N GLN A 228 5.41 -10.25 -1.84
CA GLN A 228 4.27 -9.33 -1.66
C GLN A 228 3.64 -9.47 -0.26
N GLY A 229 3.36 -10.72 0.18
CA GLY A 229 2.79 -10.98 1.50
C GLY A 229 3.74 -10.59 2.65
N PHE A 230 5.04 -10.71 2.45
CA PHE A 230 6.04 -10.25 3.40
C PHE A 230 6.09 -8.71 3.46
N TYR A 231 5.96 -8.03 2.34
CA TYR A 231 6.01 -6.57 2.29
C TYR A 231 4.86 -5.89 3.04
N ASP A 232 3.69 -6.52 3.10
CA ASP A 232 2.57 -6.03 3.93
C ASP A 232 2.98 -5.89 5.41
N ILE A 233 3.85 -6.79 5.87
CA ILE A 233 4.40 -6.79 7.23
C ILE A 233 5.47 -5.73 7.39
N VAL A 234 6.40 -5.66 6.43
CA VAL A 234 7.44 -4.62 6.41
C VAL A 234 6.79 -3.25 6.49
N SER A 235 5.81 -2.98 5.65
CA SER A 235 5.05 -1.73 5.64
C SER A 235 4.41 -1.45 7.00
N PHE A 236 3.81 -2.47 7.64
CA PHE A 236 3.25 -2.31 8.98
C PHE A 236 4.31 -1.90 10.00
N VAL A 237 5.43 -2.61 10.06
CA VAL A 237 6.49 -2.35 11.06
C VAL A 237 7.08 -0.95 10.87
N PHE A 238 7.36 -0.55 9.62
CA PHE A 238 7.91 0.77 9.34
C PHE A 238 6.93 1.88 9.72
N HIS A 239 5.64 1.74 9.41
CA HIS A 239 4.63 2.70 9.84
C HIS A 239 4.50 2.75 11.37
N TYR A 240 4.54 1.61 12.04
CA TYR A 240 4.52 1.52 13.50
C TYR A 240 5.72 2.20 14.14
N HIS A 241 6.88 2.08 13.53
CA HIS A 241 8.11 2.62 14.04
C HIS A 241 8.20 4.15 13.98
N TYR A 242 7.77 4.77 12.88
CA TYR A 242 7.80 6.22 12.68
C TYR A 242 6.92 7.02 13.65
N GLN A 243 6.08 6.37 14.46
CA GLN A 243 5.21 7.04 15.40
C GLN A 243 5.87 7.47 16.70
N TRP A 244 7.01 6.88 17.01
CA TRP A 244 7.65 7.14 18.30
C TRP A 244 8.48 8.41 18.32
N ASP A 245 8.84 8.92 17.16
CA ASP A 245 9.62 10.15 17.04
C ASP A 245 9.03 11.08 15.99
N LYS A 246 7.98 11.81 16.40
CA LYS A 246 7.33 12.81 15.52
C LYS A 246 8.19 14.07 15.32
N GLY A 247 9.13 14.34 16.20
CA GLY A 247 9.99 15.52 16.10
C GLY A 247 10.85 15.51 14.84
N GLU A 248 11.31 14.34 14.45
CA GLU A 248 12.18 14.13 13.29
C GLU A 248 11.39 13.74 12.01
N GLU A 249 10.07 13.49 12.09
CA GLU A 249 9.28 12.94 10.99
C GLU A 249 9.38 13.78 9.71
N LYS A 250 9.24 15.10 9.84
CA LYS A 250 9.32 16.03 8.69
C LYS A 250 10.68 15.97 8.00
N GLY A 251 11.76 15.98 8.77
CA GLY A 251 13.12 15.88 8.25
C GLY A 251 13.37 14.58 7.51
N ARG A 252 12.97 13.46 8.10
CA ARG A 252 13.07 12.13 7.50
C ARG A 252 12.28 12.01 6.22
N ASN A 253 11.02 12.42 6.21
CA ASN A 253 10.15 12.34 5.04
C ASN A 253 10.71 13.19 3.89
N LYS A 254 11.26 14.37 4.20
CA LYS A 254 11.93 15.23 3.23
C LYS A 254 13.15 14.55 2.60
N TYR A 255 13.93 13.86 3.41
CA TYR A 255 15.12 13.13 2.96
C TYR A 255 14.72 11.91 2.11
N ALA A 256 13.81 11.10 2.59
CA ALA A 256 13.35 9.88 1.93
C ALA A 256 12.71 10.15 0.56
N VAL A 257 11.95 11.25 0.39
CA VAL A 257 11.41 11.66 -0.92
C VAL A 257 12.54 11.87 -1.94
N GLN A 258 13.67 12.45 -1.55
CA GLN A 258 14.80 12.66 -2.45
C GLN A 258 15.51 11.35 -2.78
N GLU A 259 15.66 10.45 -1.80
CA GLU A 259 16.22 9.11 -2.02
C GLU A 259 15.35 8.32 -3.00
N HIS A 260 14.02 8.33 -2.84
CA HIS A 260 13.11 7.68 -3.80
C HIS A 260 13.23 8.27 -5.20
N LEU A 261 13.32 9.60 -5.32
CA LEU A 261 13.51 10.26 -6.62
C LEU A 261 14.82 9.85 -7.28
N ALA A 262 15.90 9.69 -6.51
CA ALA A 262 17.18 9.23 -7.04
C ALA A 262 17.07 7.82 -7.62
N ILE A 263 16.41 6.91 -6.92
CA ILE A 263 16.15 5.53 -7.38
C ILE A 263 15.28 5.53 -8.64
N LEU A 264 14.12 6.19 -8.59
CA LEU A 264 13.16 6.22 -9.69
C LEU A 264 13.76 6.83 -10.97
N ARG A 265 14.55 7.90 -10.85
CA ARG A 265 15.22 8.53 -12.00
C ARG A 265 16.31 7.65 -12.58
N ALA A 266 17.12 6.99 -11.75
CA ALA A 266 18.11 6.03 -12.22
C ALA A 266 17.47 4.86 -12.98
N LEU A 267 16.31 4.35 -12.50
CA LEU A 267 15.53 3.34 -13.21
C LEU A 267 14.99 3.87 -14.54
N ALA A 268 14.51 5.11 -14.60
CA ALA A 268 14.02 5.75 -15.83
C ALA A 268 15.14 5.98 -16.85
N GLU A 269 16.36 6.23 -16.38
CA GLU A 269 17.57 6.37 -17.20
C GLU A 269 18.15 5.01 -17.62
N HIS A 270 17.60 3.89 -17.16
CA HIS A 270 18.14 2.54 -17.30
C HIS A 270 19.56 2.35 -16.72
N ASP A 271 19.93 3.21 -15.77
CA ASP A 271 21.22 3.14 -15.06
C ASP A 271 21.08 2.22 -13.84
N VAL A 272 21.16 0.91 -14.07
CA VAL A 272 20.99 -0.11 -13.04
C VAL A 272 22.03 0.00 -11.92
N PRO A 273 23.33 0.20 -12.20
CA PRO A 273 24.32 0.40 -11.14
C PRO A 273 23.98 1.57 -10.23
N LYS A 274 23.59 2.71 -10.81
CA LYS A 274 23.18 3.90 -10.06
C LYS A 274 21.90 3.67 -9.25
N ALA A 275 20.92 2.95 -9.82
CA ALA A 275 19.68 2.60 -9.12
C ALA A 275 19.95 1.69 -7.92
N LEU A 276 20.82 0.68 -8.06
CA LEU A 276 21.23 -0.21 -6.97
C LEU A 276 21.98 0.52 -5.87
N GLU A 277 22.87 1.45 -6.22
CA GLU A 277 23.58 2.27 -5.24
C GLU A 277 22.66 3.20 -4.46
N ALA A 278 21.75 3.88 -5.17
CA ALA A 278 20.72 4.72 -4.55
C ALA A 278 19.80 3.89 -3.63
N MET A 279 19.42 2.68 -4.04
CA MET A 279 18.61 1.78 -3.22
C MET A 279 19.36 1.32 -1.97
N ARG A 280 20.65 0.96 -2.06
CA ARG A 280 21.47 0.63 -0.87
C ARG A 280 21.48 1.77 0.11
N SER A 281 21.78 2.99 -0.36
CA SER A 281 21.81 4.19 0.48
C SER A 281 20.48 4.43 1.19
N HIS A 282 19.35 4.32 0.46
CA HIS A 282 18.01 4.43 1.03
C HIS A 282 17.73 3.39 2.12
N LEU A 283 18.08 2.13 1.87
CA LEU A 283 17.86 1.04 2.82
C LEU A 283 18.74 1.18 4.06
N ASP A 284 19.98 1.69 3.93
CA ASP A 284 20.87 1.94 5.05
C ASP A 284 20.39 3.12 5.89
N SER A 285 19.93 4.22 5.30
CA SER A 285 19.36 5.34 6.03
C SER A 285 18.06 4.95 6.74
N SER A 286 17.20 4.18 6.09
CA SER A 286 15.98 3.63 6.67
C SER A 286 16.26 2.72 7.88
N ARG A 287 17.23 1.80 7.76
CA ARG A 287 17.69 0.93 8.86
C ARG A 287 18.24 1.75 10.04
N SER A 288 19.10 2.72 9.76
CA SER A 288 19.68 3.58 10.79
C SER A 288 18.61 4.34 11.56
N THR A 289 17.65 4.92 10.86
CA THR A 289 16.53 5.64 11.46
C THR A 289 15.70 4.72 12.36
N MET A 290 15.40 3.51 11.89
CA MET A 290 14.65 2.52 12.66
C MET A 290 15.39 2.10 13.93
N LEU A 291 16.69 1.82 13.86
CA LEU A 291 17.48 1.43 15.02
C LEU A 291 17.68 2.58 16.04
N SER A 292 17.78 3.82 15.57
CA SER A 292 17.89 5.00 16.43
C SER A 292 16.64 5.22 17.28
N SER A 293 15.45 5.05 16.72
CA SER A 293 14.21 5.28 17.46
C SER A 293 13.92 4.15 18.48
N ILE A 294 14.36 2.91 18.22
CA ILE A 294 14.33 1.84 19.23
C ILE A 294 15.21 2.21 20.42
N GLY A 295 16.44 2.69 20.17
CA GLY A 295 17.36 3.12 21.22
C GLY A 295 16.87 4.31 22.06
N THR A 296 16.17 5.25 21.45
CA THR A 296 15.55 6.39 22.17
C THR A 296 14.46 5.90 23.14
N ARG A 297 13.70 4.89 22.74
CA ARG A 297 12.66 4.28 23.58
C ARG A 297 13.23 3.53 24.78
N GLU A 298 14.27 2.74 24.58
CA GLU A 298 14.92 2.00 25.69
C GLU A 298 15.38 2.95 26.79
N LYS A 299 15.89 4.14 26.42
CA LYS A 299 16.28 5.19 27.38
C LYS A 299 15.08 5.81 28.11
N LEU A 300 13.94 5.98 27.44
CA LEU A 300 12.73 6.55 28.05
C LEU A 300 11.97 5.55 28.93
N SER A 301 12.22 4.25 28.78
CA SER A 301 11.57 3.17 29.51
C SER A 301 12.36 2.75 30.75
N GLN A 302 13.57 3.25 30.96
CA GLN A 302 14.33 3.04 32.19
C GLN A 302 13.80 3.99 33.27
N PRO A 303 13.38 3.50 34.43
CA PRO A 303 13.02 4.38 35.55
C PRO A 303 14.26 5.24 35.89
N ALA A 304 14.03 6.53 36.12
CA ALA A 304 15.08 7.42 36.60
C ALA A 304 15.67 6.83 37.89
N ALA A 305 16.97 6.58 37.86
CA ALA A 305 17.74 6.01 38.98
C ALA A 305 17.82 6.98 40.16
#